data_0d66a84895f37b3224680418c1ce02df
#
_entry.id   0d66a84895f37b3224680418c1ce02df
#
_cell.length_a   1.000
_cell.length_b   1.000
_cell.length_c   1.000
_cell.angle_alpha   90.00
_cell.angle_beta   90.00
_cell.angle_gamma   90.00
#
_symmetry.space_group_name_H-M   'P 1'
#
loop_
_entity.id
_entity.type
_entity.pdbx_description
1 polymer ?
#
loop_
_entity_poly.entity_id
_entity_poly.type
_entity_poly.pdbx_seq_one_letter_code
_entity_poly.pdbx_strand_id
1 'polypeptide(L)'
;MSRAVVSLLLALALAACSSGPPTPAWQMSARSGLDAAALAWLEGRTATEAVDFTRARAAIARTGRLDLLARAELHRCALRTATLVFEPCAGFEALAADA
;
A
#
# COMPACT_ATOMS: atom_id res chain seq x y z
N MET A 1 23.40 21.85 33.02
CA MET A 1 22.71 20.60 33.39
C MET A 1 21.41 20.43 32.66
N SER A 2 20.53 21.41 32.57
CA SER A 2 19.24 21.30 31.88
C SER A 2 19.37 20.99 30.38
N ARG A 3 20.37 21.54 29.70
CA ARG A 3 20.59 21.29 28.27
C ARG A 3 20.98 19.83 27.97
N ALA A 4 21.85 19.25 28.80
CA ALA A 4 22.28 17.87 28.67
C ALA A 4 21.11 16.90 28.94
N VAL A 5 20.29 17.18 29.94
CA VAL A 5 19.10 16.38 30.27
C VAL A 5 18.06 16.47 29.17
N VAL A 6 17.79 17.67 28.65
CA VAL A 6 16.86 17.88 27.55
C VAL A 6 17.31 17.16 26.28
N SER A 7 18.60 17.25 25.94
CA SER A 7 19.16 16.55 24.78
C SER A 7 19.06 15.04 24.92
N LEU A 8 19.30 14.50 26.09
CA LEU A 8 19.17 13.07 26.36
C LEU A 8 17.73 12.60 26.27
N LEU A 9 16.79 13.35 26.84
CA LEU A 9 15.35 13.03 26.73
C LEU A 9 14.86 13.07 25.29
N LEU A 10 15.31 14.04 24.50
CA LEU A 10 14.97 14.15 23.09
C LEU A 10 15.52 12.96 22.29
N ALA A 11 16.76 12.56 22.54
CA ALA A 11 17.36 11.40 21.90
C ALA A 11 16.63 10.10 22.24
N LEU A 12 16.22 9.92 23.49
CA LEU A 12 15.42 8.76 23.92
C LEU A 12 14.04 8.73 23.26
N ALA A 13 13.38 9.87 23.12
CA ALA A 13 12.08 9.97 22.45
C ALA A 13 12.19 9.61 20.97
N LEU A 14 13.24 10.06 20.28
CA LEU A 14 13.50 9.72 18.88
C LEU A 14 13.80 8.23 18.70
N ALA A 15 14.58 7.64 19.61
CA ALA A 15 14.87 6.20 19.59
C ALA A 15 13.61 5.35 19.80
N ALA A 16 12.70 5.78 20.69
CA ALA A 16 11.43 5.11 20.93
C ALA A 16 10.53 5.10 19.68
N CYS A 17 10.53 6.17 18.90
CA CYS A 17 9.77 6.25 17.65
C CYS A 17 10.29 5.30 16.55
N SER A 18 11.60 5.01 16.55
CA SER A 18 12.26 4.16 15.57
C SER A 18 12.29 2.67 15.96
N SER A 19 11.91 2.32 17.18
CA SER A 19 12.01 0.96 17.74
C SER A 19 10.68 0.16 17.68
N GLY A 20 9.75 0.56 16.80
CA GLY A 20 8.50 -0.16 16.62
C GLY A 20 8.69 -1.58 16.09
N PRO A 21 7.66 -2.45 16.20
CA PRO A 21 7.72 -3.82 15.67
C PRO A 21 8.00 -3.79 14.16
N PRO A 22 8.77 -4.76 13.63
CA PRO A 22 9.05 -4.82 12.20
C PRO A 22 7.78 -5.02 11.40
N THR A 23 7.70 -4.34 10.24
CA THR A 23 6.58 -4.49 9.31
C THR A 23 6.55 -5.92 8.75
N PRO A 24 5.40 -6.61 8.74
CA PRO A 24 5.28 -7.93 8.13
C PRO A 24 5.71 -7.93 6.67
N ALA A 25 6.34 -9.03 6.24
CA ALA A 25 6.84 -9.16 4.87
C ALA A 25 5.74 -8.98 3.81
N TRP A 26 4.53 -9.52 4.04
CA TRP A 26 3.42 -9.39 3.12
C TRP A 26 3.01 -7.93 2.90
N GLN A 27 3.06 -7.12 3.98
CA GLN A 27 2.68 -5.71 3.93
C GLN A 27 3.71 -4.91 3.13
N MET A 28 4.98 -5.19 3.30
CA MET A 28 6.05 -4.57 2.51
C MET A 28 5.93 -4.94 1.04
N SER A 29 5.67 -6.20 0.73
CA SER A 29 5.49 -6.67 -0.65
C SER A 29 4.26 -6.07 -1.30
N ALA A 30 3.15 -5.98 -0.57
CA ALA A 30 1.92 -5.37 -1.05
C ALA A 30 2.13 -3.89 -1.37
N ARG A 31 2.72 -3.16 -0.45
CA ARG A 31 2.98 -1.72 -0.62
C ARG A 31 3.93 -1.45 -1.79
N SER A 32 5.03 -2.18 -1.85
CA SER A 32 6.00 -2.07 -2.93
C SER A 32 5.36 -2.35 -4.29
N GLY A 33 4.56 -3.42 -4.38
CA GLY A 33 3.86 -3.77 -5.61
C GLY A 33 2.80 -2.75 -6.02
N LEU A 34 2.03 -2.22 -5.07
CA LEU A 34 1.03 -1.18 -5.36
C LEU A 34 1.68 0.12 -5.82
N ASP A 35 2.77 0.53 -5.19
CA ASP A 35 3.51 1.74 -5.58
C ASP A 35 4.12 1.57 -6.97
N ALA A 36 4.71 0.41 -7.26
CA ALA A 36 5.29 0.10 -8.57
C ALA A 36 4.21 0.07 -9.66
N ALA A 37 3.04 -0.51 -9.36
CA ALA A 37 1.92 -0.55 -10.28
C ALA A 37 1.41 0.86 -10.60
N ALA A 38 1.25 1.70 -9.59
CA ALA A 38 0.80 3.08 -9.78
C ALA A 38 1.78 3.87 -10.66
N LEU A 39 3.07 3.75 -10.40
CA LEU A 39 4.11 4.41 -11.20
C LEU A 39 4.09 3.90 -12.64
N ALA A 40 3.99 2.59 -12.85
CA ALA A 40 3.93 2.00 -14.17
C ALA A 40 2.71 2.50 -14.95
N TRP A 41 1.56 2.62 -14.28
CA TRP A 41 0.36 3.18 -14.89
C TRP A 41 0.57 4.62 -15.36
N LEU A 42 1.12 5.46 -14.49
CA LEU A 42 1.38 6.88 -14.80
C LEU A 42 2.40 7.05 -15.92
N GLU A 43 3.30 6.10 -16.09
CA GLU A 43 4.30 6.09 -17.18
C GLU A 43 3.81 5.42 -18.46
N GLY A 44 2.56 4.96 -18.50
CA GLY A 44 1.99 4.29 -19.67
C GLY A 44 2.44 2.84 -19.86
N ARG A 45 3.08 2.23 -18.87
CA ARG A 45 3.54 0.84 -18.91
C ARG A 45 2.46 -0.10 -18.39
N THR A 46 1.37 -0.27 -19.16
CA THR A 46 0.17 -0.98 -18.72
C THR A 46 0.41 -2.46 -18.43
N ALA A 47 1.25 -3.14 -19.19
CA ALA A 47 1.58 -4.54 -18.96
C ALA A 47 2.37 -4.72 -17.66
N THR A 48 3.32 -3.83 -17.36
CA THR A 48 4.07 -3.82 -16.10
C THR A 48 3.16 -3.52 -14.92
N GLU A 49 2.24 -2.58 -15.07
CA GLU A 49 1.23 -2.29 -14.04
C GLU A 49 0.45 -3.53 -13.67
N ALA A 50 -0.03 -4.27 -14.64
CA ALA A 50 -0.82 -5.49 -14.40
C ALA A 50 -0.02 -6.55 -13.64
N VAL A 51 1.24 -6.75 -13.97
CA VAL A 51 2.14 -7.70 -13.28
C VAL A 51 2.39 -7.26 -11.84
N ASP A 52 2.73 -6.00 -11.63
CA ASP A 52 3.03 -5.47 -10.29
C ASP A 52 1.79 -5.48 -9.40
N PHE A 53 0.63 -5.13 -9.94
CA PHE A 53 -0.63 -5.19 -9.20
C PHE A 53 -1.00 -6.62 -8.83
N THR A 54 -0.87 -7.59 -9.73
CA THR A 54 -1.13 -9.00 -9.46
C THR A 54 -0.25 -9.52 -8.33
N ARG A 55 1.01 -9.14 -8.31
CA ARG A 55 1.95 -9.50 -7.25
C ARG A 55 1.54 -8.92 -5.89
N ALA A 56 1.19 -7.64 -5.86
CA ALA A 56 0.71 -6.98 -4.65
C ALA A 56 -0.59 -7.62 -4.13
N ARG A 57 -1.52 -7.88 -5.03
CA ARG A 57 -2.78 -8.53 -4.70
C ARG A 57 -2.58 -9.93 -4.12
N ALA A 58 -1.66 -10.71 -4.67
CA ALA A 58 -1.33 -12.03 -4.15
C ALA A 58 -0.76 -11.98 -2.72
N ALA A 59 0.08 -10.98 -2.42
CA ALA A 59 0.60 -10.78 -1.07
C ALA A 59 -0.52 -10.48 -0.06
N ILE A 60 -1.48 -9.64 -0.43
CA ILE A 60 -2.64 -9.32 0.42
C ILE A 60 -3.55 -10.55 0.57
N ALA A 61 -3.77 -11.29 -0.50
CA ALA A 61 -4.65 -12.47 -0.50
C ALA A 61 -4.20 -13.53 0.51
N ARG A 62 -2.90 -13.66 0.74
CA ARG A 62 -2.35 -14.60 1.73
C ARG A 62 -2.81 -14.31 3.15
N THR A 63 -3.24 -13.11 3.43
CA THR A 63 -3.74 -12.74 4.77
C THR A 63 -5.19 -13.16 5.00
N GLY A 64 -5.92 -13.51 3.95
CA GLY A 64 -7.35 -13.79 3.99
C GLY A 64 -8.23 -12.54 4.23
N ARG A 65 -7.66 -11.33 4.19
CA ARG A 65 -8.38 -10.09 4.47
C ARG A 65 -8.99 -9.52 3.19
N LEU A 66 -10.26 -9.82 2.98
CA LEU A 66 -11.01 -9.34 1.82
C LEU A 66 -11.17 -7.82 1.81
N ASP A 67 -11.23 -7.20 2.98
CA ASP A 67 -11.31 -5.74 3.11
C ASP A 67 -10.07 -5.03 2.53
N LEU A 68 -8.89 -5.62 2.72
CA LEU A 68 -7.66 -5.08 2.15
C LEU A 68 -7.56 -5.32 0.65
N LEU A 69 -8.04 -6.47 0.17
CA LEU A 69 -8.14 -6.72 -1.27
C LEU A 69 -9.08 -5.72 -1.94
N ALA A 70 -10.25 -5.50 -1.36
CA ALA A 70 -11.21 -4.54 -1.88
C ALA A 70 -10.63 -3.13 -1.91
N ARG A 71 -9.90 -2.75 -0.88
CA ARG A 71 -9.23 -1.44 -0.83
C ARG A 71 -8.17 -1.28 -1.92
N ALA A 72 -7.38 -2.32 -2.18
CA ALA A 72 -6.38 -2.30 -3.25
C ALA A 72 -7.04 -2.15 -4.64
N GLU A 73 -8.10 -2.89 -4.89
CA GLU A 73 -8.87 -2.81 -6.12
C GLU A 73 -9.51 -1.43 -6.32
N LEU A 74 -10.06 -0.86 -5.24
CA LEU A 74 -10.64 0.48 -5.28
C LEU A 74 -9.58 1.54 -5.57
N HIS A 75 -8.41 1.43 -4.97
CA HIS A 75 -7.28 2.33 -5.22
C HIS A 75 -6.85 2.28 -6.70
N ARG A 76 -6.75 1.09 -7.25
CA ARG A 76 -6.43 0.91 -8.68
C ARG A 76 -7.46 1.59 -9.57
N CYS A 77 -8.74 1.36 -9.31
CA CYS A 77 -9.84 1.98 -10.05
C CYS A 77 -9.84 3.51 -9.92
N ALA A 78 -9.62 4.01 -8.71
CA ALA A 78 -9.55 5.45 -8.45
C ALA A 78 -8.41 6.13 -9.22
N LEU A 79 -7.26 5.49 -9.33
CA LEU A 79 -6.13 6.01 -10.11
C LEU A 79 -6.48 6.10 -11.59
N ARG A 80 -7.18 5.11 -12.14
CA ARG A 80 -7.65 5.15 -13.51
C ARG A 80 -8.62 6.29 -13.75
N THR A 81 -9.58 6.46 -12.87
CA THR A 81 -10.53 7.58 -12.94
C THR A 81 -9.80 8.93 -12.84
N ALA A 82 -8.83 9.05 -11.96
CA ALA A 82 -8.03 10.26 -11.81
C ALA A 82 -7.22 10.60 -13.07
N THR A 83 -6.88 9.60 -13.87
CA THR A 83 -6.18 9.77 -15.15
C THR A 83 -7.14 9.77 -16.35
N LEU A 84 -8.44 9.98 -16.09
CA LEU A 84 -9.49 10.11 -17.09
C LEU A 84 -9.82 8.81 -17.85
N VAL A 85 -9.55 7.68 -17.25
CA VAL A 85 -9.99 6.37 -17.77
C VAL A 85 -11.21 5.94 -16.97
N PHE A 86 -12.38 6.06 -17.57
CA PHE A 86 -13.66 5.79 -16.93
C PHE A 86 -14.13 4.39 -17.31
N GLU A 87 -13.99 3.46 -16.38
CA GLU A 87 -14.43 2.08 -16.53
C GLU A 87 -15.00 1.57 -15.20
N PRO A 88 -15.84 0.53 -15.20
CA PRO A 88 -16.36 -0.05 -13.96
C PRO A 88 -15.23 -0.55 -13.05
N CYS A 89 -15.42 -0.41 -11.74
CA CYS A 89 -14.50 -0.95 -10.74
C CYS A 89 -14.83 -2.43 -10.48
N ALA A 90 -14.73 -3.27 -11.50
CA ALA A 90 -15.19 -4.67 -11.46
C ALA A 90 -14.48 -5.49 -10.36
N GLY A 91 -13.17 -5.29 -10.18
CA GLY A 91 -12.42 -5.98 -9.15
C GLY A 91 -12.86 -5.61 -7.73
N PHE A 92 -13.20 -4.34 -7.52
CA PHE A 92 -13.75 -3.89 -6.24
C PHE A 92 -15.18 -4.41 -6.04
N GLU A 93 -16.02 -4.28 -7.04
CA GLU A 93 -17.42 -4.68 -6.96
C GLU A 93 -17.58 -6.18 -6.66
N ALA A 94 -16.69 -7.02 -7.20
CA ALA A 94 -16.68 -8.45 -6.92
C ALA A 94 -16.42 -8.79 -5.46
N LEU A 95 -15.72 -7.91 -4.73
CA LEU A 95 -15.34 -8.12 -3.32
C LEU A 95 -16.20 -7.33 -2.35
N ALA A 96 -16.92 -6.32 -2.81
CA ALA A 96 -17.60 -5.36 -1.94
C ALA A 96 -18.64 -6.01 -1.00
N ALA A 97 -19.32 -7.07 -1.44
CA ALA A 97 -20.32 -7.76 -0.64
C ALA A 97 -19.70 -8.55 0.52
N ASP A 98 -18.44 -8.98 0.38
CA ASP A 98 -17.76 -9.86 1.34
C ASP A 98 -16.69 -9.13 2.14
N ALA A 99 -16.42 -7.89 1.82
CA ALA A 99 -15.37 -7.09 2.45
C ALA A 99 -15.83 -6.42 3.75
#